data_1231f3915fc9afcd946004df3a443612
#
_entry.id   1231f3915fc9afcd946004df3a443612
#
_cell.length_a   1.000
_cell.length_b   1.000
_cell.length_c   1.000
_cell.angle_alpha   90.00
_cell.angle_beta   90.00
_cell.angle_gamma   90.00
#
_symmetry.space_group_name_H-M   'P 1'
#
loop_
_entity.id
_entity.type
_entity.pdbx_description
1 polymer ?
#
loop_
_entity_poly.entity_id
_entity_poly.type
_entity_poly.pdbx_seq_one_letter_code
_entity_poly.pdbx_strand_id
1 'polypeptide(L)'
;MRMRAATICVVLAACVAGGSLVLAREPEGQSAVTAEQLIAAALAGEESKEVNARLYTFPPGTMLPWHIHPDAHEIAYILEGTLTFQRAGEAPKEIKAGEADYLAPNVIHRGMNEGDKPVKLFVVRIKPNDKPLVEEVPPPP
;
A
#
# COMPACT_ATOMS: atom_id res chain seq x y z
N MET A 1 6.14 10.64 -81.19
CA MET A 1 6.93 9.53 -80.73
C MET A 1 6.52 9.23 -79.28
N ARG A 2 5.67 8.22 -79.09
CA ARG A 2 5.06 7.91 -77.77
C ARG A 2 5.73 6.67 -77.21
N MET A 3 6.47 6.83 -76.11
CA MET A 3 7.05 5.70 -75.36
C MET A 3 6.02 5.14 -74.42
N ARG A 4 5.77 3.84 -74.55
CA ARG A 4 4.88 3.06 -73.62
C ARG A 4 5.74 2.56 -72.48
N ALA A 5 5.38 2.93 -71.28
CA ALA A 5 5.94 2.39 -70.04
C ALA A 5 5.27 1.04 -69.71
N ALA A 6 6.08 0.02 -69.56
CA ALA A 6 5.65 -1.32 -69.15
C ALA A 6 5.53 -1.37 -67.61
N THR A 7 4.34 -1.68 -67.11
CA THR A 7 4.07 -1.86 -65.71
C THR A 7 4.44 -3.31 -65.33
N ILE A 8 5.45 -3.49 -64.51
CA ILE A 8 5.81 -4.79 -63.89
C ILE A 8 4.98 -4.95 -62.62
N CYS A 9 4.03 -5.88 -62.62
CA CYS A 9 3.34 -6.34 -61.43
C CYS A 9 4.25 -7.30 -60.64
N VAL A 10 4.74 -6.86 -59.48
CA VAL A 10 5.37 -7.72 -58.50
C VAL A 10 4.29 -8.22 -57.56
N VAL A 11 4.00 -9.52 -57.64
CA VAL A 11 3.11 -10.17 -56.68
C VAL A 11 3.95 -10.53 -55.47
N LEU A 12 3.80 -9.79 -54.34
CA LEU A 12 4.33 -10.16 -53.06
C LEU A 12 3.39 -11.18 -52.39
N ALA A 13 3.83 -12.42 -52.29
CA ALA A 13 3.20 -13.44 -51.46
C ALA A 13 3.41 -13.10 -50.00
N ALA A 14 2.39 -12.64 -49.30
CA ALA A 14 2.41 -12.43 -47.86
C ALA A 14 2.25 -13.81 -47.16
N CYS A 15 3.34 -14.33 -46.60
CA CYS A 15 3.28 -15.42 -45.62
C CYS A 15 2.68 -14.89 -44.33
N VAL A 16 1.40 -15.20 -44.06
CA VAL A 16 0.76 -14.96 -42.74
C VAL A 16 1.27 -16.03 -41.77
N ALA A 17 2.36 -15.74 -41.07
CA ALA A 17 2.76 -16.52 -39.92
C ALA A 17 1.78 -16.10 -38.75
N GLY A 18 0.87 -17.00 -38.39
CA GLY A 18 -0.02 -16.86 -37.26
C GLY A 18 0.77 -16.85 -35.93
N GLY A 19 1.31 -15.70 -35.58
CA GLY A 19 1.84 -15.44 -34.24
C GLY A 19 0.68 -15.10 -33.33
N SER A 20 0.31 -16.00 -32.42
CA SER A 20 -0.58 -15.66 -31.30
C SER A 20 0.11 -14.59 -30.47
N LEU A 21 -0.38 -13.35 -30.56
CA LEU A 21 0.01 -12.27 -29.68
C LEU A 21 -0.50 -12.62 -28.28
N VAL A 22 0.35 -13.20 -27.45
CA VAL A 22 0.08 -13.30 -26.01
C VAL A 22 0.21 -11.88 -25.48
N LEU A 23 -0.92 -11.21 -25.35
CA LEU A 23 -0.97 -9.96 -24.58
C LEU A 23 -0.57 -10.32 -23.13
N ALA A 24 0.64 -9.97 -22.74
CA ALA A 24 1.05 -9.99 -21.36
C ALA A 24 0.03 -9.10 -20.60
N ARG A 25 -0.81 -9.73 -19.78
CA ARG A 25 -1.69 -9.00 -18.87
C ARG A 25 -0.77 -8.25 -17.93
N GLU A 26 -0.78 -6.91 -18.00
CA GLU A 26 -0.15 -6.07 -16.98
C GLU A 26 -0.65 -6.56 -15.62
N PRO A 27 0.21 -6.72 -14.60
CA PRO A 27 -0.26 -7.08 -13.28
C PRO A 27 -1.29 -6.02 -12.87
N GLU A 28 -2.52 -6.45 -12.61
CA GLU A 28 -3.56 -5.56 -12.07
C GLU A 28 -2.95 -4.93 -10.83
N GLY A 29 -2.70 -3.61 -10.90
CA GLY A 29 -1.98 -2.89 -9.86
C GLY A 29 -2.68 -3.14 -8.53
N GLN A 30 -1.96 -3.71 -7.56
CA GLN A 30 -2.46 -3.85 -6.20
C GLN A 30 -2.95 -2.47 -5.78
N SER A 31 -4.25 -2.35 -5.49
CA SER A 31 -4.81 -1.10 -5.01
C SER A 31 -4.03 -0.67 -3.78
N ALA A 32 -3.46 0.54 -3.83
CA ALA A 32 -2.64 1.04 -2.73
C ALA A 32 -3.50 1.24 -1.48
N VAL A 33 -2.91 1.06 -0.30
CA VAL A 33 -3.52 1.48 0.96
C VAL A 33 -3.79 2.98 0.89
N THR A 34 -5.01 3.39 1.23
CA THR A 34 -5.37 4.80 1.30
C THR A 34 -5.42 5.28 2.75
N ALA A 35 -5.12 6.56 2.97
CA ALA A 35 -5.12 7.20 4.28
C ALA A 35 -5.78 8.57 4.17
N GLU A 36 -6.89 8.75 4.89
CA GLU A 36 -7.57 10.04 5.03
C GLU A 36 -7.19 10.65 6.38
N GLN A 37 -6.67 11.88 6.37
CA GLN A 37 -6.36 12.60 7.60
C GLN A 37 -7.63 13.24 8.18
N LEU A 38 -7.97 12.87 9.39
CA LEU A 38 -9.14 13.38 10.10
C LEU A 38 -8.77 14.47 11.11
N ILE A 39 -7.63 14.29 11.81
CA ILE A 39 -7.14 15.23 12.83
C ILE A 39 -5.63 15.42 12.63
N ALA A 40 -5.19 16.67 12.71
CA ALA A 40 -3.81 17.06 12.95
C ALA A 40 -3.86 18.29 13.86
N ALA A 41 -3.45 18.11 15.10
CA ALA A 41 -3.55 19.17 16.11
C ALA A 41 -2.37 19.09 17.08
N ALA A 42 -1.88 20.24 17.52
CA ALA A 42 -0.89 20.31 18.60
C ALA A 42 -1.43 19.62 19.85
N LEU A 43 -0.58 18.87 20.55
CA LEU A 43 -0.93 18.25 21.81
C LEU A 43 -0.96 19.33 22.91
N ALA A 44 -2.14 19.59 23.47
CA ALA A 44 -2.31 20.60 24.51
C ALA A 44 -1.41 20.30 25.72
N GLY A 45 -0.60 21.26 26.13
CA GLY A 45 0.37 21.12 27.23
C GLY A 45 1.71 20.50 26.84
N GLU A 46 1.88 20.06 25.60
CA GLU A 46 3.13 19.53 25.07
C GLU A 46 3.31 19.90 23.58
N GLU A 47 3.54 21.18 23.34
CA GLU A 47 3.52 21.80 22.00
C GLU A 47 4.59 21.26 21.03
N SER A 48 5.58 20.49 21.51
CA SER A 48 6.54 19.77 20.70
C SER A 48 5.98 18.53 20.00
N LYS A 49 4.73 18.14 20.35
CA LYS A 49 4.03 16.97 19.82
C LYS A 49 2.69 17.32 19.17
N GLU A 50 2.25 16.43 18.32
CA GLU A 50 0.92 16.51 17.70
C GLU A 50 0.13 15.22 17.92
N VAL A 51 -1.19 15.36 17.91
CA VAL A 51 -2.15 14.27 17.73
C VAL A 51 -2.47 14.19 16.24
N ASN A 52 -2.22 13.04 15.62
CA ASN A 52 -2.55 12.77 14.23
C ASN A 52 -3.50 11.57 14.16
N ALA A 53 -4.72 11.79 13.67
CA ALA A 53 -5.70 10.72 13.50
C ALA A 53 -6.05 10.54 12.03
N ARG A 54 -6.06 9.27 11.57
CA ARG A 54 -6.32 8.89 10.18
C ARG A 54 -7.24 7.69 10.07
N LEU A 55 -8.02 7.69 9.00
CA LEU A 55 -8.76 6.53 8.54
C LEU A 55 -7.96 5.86 7.42
N TYR A 56 -7.62 4.58 7.61
CA TYR A 56 -6.93 3.77 6.60
C TYR A 56 -7.89 2.76 5.99
N THR A 57 -7.73 2.51 4.69
CA THR A 57 -8.38 1.41 3.99
C THR A 57 -7.31 0.56 3.31
N PHE A 58 -7.28 -0.72 3.65
CA PHE A 58 -6.40 -1.75 3.10
C PHE A 58 -7.20 -2.62 2.14
N PRO A 59 -7.01 -2.48 0.83
CA PRO A 59 -7.59 -3.42 -0.14
C PRO A 59 -7.13 -4.86 0.11
N PRO A 60 -7.89 -5.87 -0.38
CA PRO A 60 -7.47 -7.27 -0.32
C PRO A 60 -6.06 -7.49 -0.87
N GLY A 61 -5.29 -8.35 -0.21
CA GLY A 61 -3.94 -8.73 -0.61
C GLY A 61 -2.87 -7.65 -0.41
N THR A 62 -3.18 -6.52 0.22
CA THR A 62 -2.18 -5.48 0.48
C THR A 62 -1.31 -5.81 1.68
N MET A 63 -0.03 -5.44 1.58
CA MET A 63 0.94 -5.55 2.65
C MET A 63 1.80 -4.29 2.69
N LEU A 64 1.86 -3.65 3.85
CA LEU A 64 2.79 -2.54 4.07
C LEU A 64 4.23 -3.04 4.19
N PRO A 65 5.23 -2.26 3.74
CA PRO A 65 6.62 -2.54 4.06
C PRO A 65 6.85 -2.53 5.57
N TRP A 66 7.95 -3.13 6.03
CA TRP A 66 8.40 -2.99 7.39
C TRP A 66 8.73 -1.54 7.69
N HIS A 67 8.21 -1.01 8.78
CA HIS A 67 8.39 0.38 9.14
C HIS A 67 8.32 0.60 10.65
N ILE A 68 8.66 1.82 11.03
CA ILE A 68 8.49 2.35 12.38
C ILE A 68 7.70 3.65 12.35
N HIS A 69 7.19 4.05 13.49
CA HIS A 69 6.72 5.41 13.75
C HIS A 69 7.72 6.07 14.70
N PRO A 70 8.63 6.96 14.19
CA PRO A 70 9.71 7.53 15.00
C PRO A 70 9.17 8.30 16.20
N ASP A 71 9.51 7.80 17.40
CA ASP A 71 9.15 8.38 18.71
C ASP A 71 7.63 8.60 18.91
N ALA A 72 6.80 7.90 18.13
CA ALA A 72 5.36 8.02 18.16
C ALA A 72 4.68 6.85 18.87
N HIS A 73 3.69 7.15 19.70
CA HIS A 73 2.72 6.17 20.18
C HIS A 73 1.62 6.01 19.14
N GLU A 74 1.17 4.78 18.91
CA GLU A 74 0.06 4.49 18.02
C GLU A 74 -1.02 3.68 18.72
N ILE A 75 -2.28 4.03 18.45
CA ILE A 75 -3.46 3.23 18.77
C ILE A 75 -4.19 2.99 17.45
N ALA A 76 -4.36 1.73 17.09
CA ALA A 76 -5.16 1.30 15.95
C ALA A 76 -6.44 0.62 16.44
N TYR A 77 -7.59 1.01 15.88
CA TYR A 77 -8.89 0.39 16.12
C TYR A 77 -9.48 -0.10 14.80
N ILE A 78 -9.80 -1.38 14.72
CA ILE A 78 -10.33 -1.98 13.49
C ILE A 78 -11.84 -1.71 13.42
N LEU A 79 -12.25 -1.02 12.34
CA LEU A 79 -13.65 -0.69 12.07
C LEU A 79 -14.34 -1.78 11.27
N GLU A 80 -13.65 -2.33 10.26
CA GLU A 80 -14.17 -3.36 9.35
C GLU A 80 -13.07 -4.35 8.97
N GLY A 81 -13.44 -5.64 8.87
CA GLY A 81 -12.55 -6.71 8.42
C GLY A 81 -11.62 -7.23 9.50
N THR A 82 -10.51 -7.84 9.07
CA THR A 82 -9.47 -8.42 9.94
C THR A 82 -8.11 -8.01 9.39
N LEU A 83 -7.32 -7.31 10.20
CA LEU A 83 -5.95 -6.94 9.88
C LEU A 83 -5.00 -8.00 10.43
N THR A 84 -4.12 -8.55 9.59
CA THR A 84 -2.96 -9.29 10.05
C THR A 84 -1.85 -8.30 10.42
N PHE A 85 -1.45 -8.30 11.67
CA PHE A 85 -0.45 -7.39 12.23
C PHE A 85 0.78 -8.18 12.69
N GLN A 86 1.97 -7.72 12.32
CA GLN A 86 3.22 -8.39 12.67
C GLN A 86 4.25 -7.42 13.20
N ARG A 87 4.79 -7.70 14.40
CA ARG A 87 5.97 -7.04 14.96
C ARG A 87 7.21 -7.86 14.65
N ALA A 88 8.35 -7.20 14.53
CA ALA A 88 9.63 -7.87 14.38
C ALA A 88 9.90 -8.85 15.55
N GLY A 89 10.30 -10.07 15.22
CA GLY A 89 10.56 -11.12 16.20
C GLY A 89 9.32 -11.80 16.80
N GLU A 90 8.11 -11.40 16.39
CA GLU A 90 6.85 -11.99 16.84
C GLU A 90 6.13 -12.72 15.70
N ALA A 91 5.31 -13.72 16.05
CA ALA A 91 4.38 -14.31 15.08
C ALA A 91 3.30 -13.28 14.69
N PRO A 92 2.82 -13.30 13.43
CA PRO A 92 1.70 -12.48 13.04
C PRO A 92 0.46 -12.77 13.90
N LYS A 93 -0.32 -11.74 14.20
CA LYS A 93 -1.61 -11.86 14.88
C LYS A 93 -2.72 -11.21 14.08
N GLU A 94 -3.92 -11.75 14.18
CA GLU A 94 -5.13 -11.11 13.66
C GLU A 94 -5.69 -10.13 14.67
N ILE A 95 -6.15 -8.97 14.17
CA ILE A 95 -6.91 -7.97 14.92
C ILE A 95 -8.21 -7.76 14.14
N LYS A 96 -9.34 -8.04 14.78
CA LYS A 96 -10.67 -8.06 14.14
C LYS A 96 -11.42 -6.76 14.38
N ALA A 97 -12.46 -6.54 13.57
CA ALA A 97 -13.39 -5.43 13.78
C ALA A 97 -13.89 -5.39 15.23
N GLY A 98 -13.82 -4.22 15.84
CA GLY A 98 -14.14 -3.98 17.27
C GLY A 98 -12.94 -4.15 18.22
N GLU A 99 -11.79 -4.59 17.72
CA GLU A 99 -10.57 -4.75 18.53
C GLU A 99 -9.60 -3.59 18.29
N ALA A 100 -8.77 -3.32 19.30
CA ALA A 100 -7.72 -2.32 19.26
C ALA A 100 -6.35 -2.92 19.55
N ASP A 101 -5.32 -2.26 19.02
CA ASP A 101 -3.92 -2.55 19.33
C ASP A 101 -3.17 -1.28 19.70
N TYR A 102 -2.22 -1.43 20.62
CA TYR A 102 -1.28 -0.37 20.98
C TYR A 102 0.11 -0.71 20.50
N LEU A 103 0.76 0.26 19.87
CA LEU A 103 2.13 0.18 19.42
C LEU A 103 2.98 1.24 20.11
N ALA A 104 4.02 0.79 20.79
CA ALA A 104 5.01 1.67 21.41
C ALA A 104 5.90 2.33 20.34
N PRO A 105 6.56 3.46 20.68
CA PRO A 105 7.49 4.12 19.77
C PRO A 105 8.57 3.20 19.21
N ASN A 106 8.92 3.39 17.94
CA ASN A 106 10.06 2.74 17.27
C ASN A 106 9.95 1.20 17.14
N VAL A 107 8.80 0.60 17.41
CA VAL A 107 8.60 -0.84 17.16
C VAL A 107 8.54 -1.11 15.67
N ILE A 108 9.43 -1.97 15.16
CA ILE A 108 9.42 -2.42 13.76
C ILE A 108 8.22 -3.33 13.55
N HIS A 109 7.35 -2.97 12.59
CA HIS A 109 6.12 -3.70 12.33
C HIS A 109 5.63 -3.54 10.90
N ARG A 110 4.60 -4.30 10.55
CA ARG A 110 3.82 -4.15 9.33
C ARG A 110 2.38 -4.60 9.51
N GLY A 111 1.48 -4.04 8.69
CA GLY A 111 0.09 -4.46 8.58
C GLY A 111 -0.18 -5.11 7.22
N MET A 112 -1.03 -6.13 7.20
CA MET A 112 -1.39 -6.88 6.00
C MET A 112 -2.90 -7.14 5.98
N ASN A 113 -3.49 -7.10 4.78
CA ASN A 113 -4.83 -7.61 4.55
C ASN A 113 -4.72 -8.91 3.73
N GLU A 114 -4.74 -10.04 4.41
CA GLU A 114 -4.66 -11.37 3.80
C GLU A 114 -6.05 -11.95 3.43
N GLY A 115 -7.11 -11.17 3.69
CA GLY A 115 -8.49 -11.54 3.36
C GLY A 115 -8.92 -11.13 1.95
N ASP A 116 -10.19 -11.38 1.65
CA ASP A 116 -10.84 -11.08 0.37
C ASP A 116 -11.71 -9.81 0.38
N LYS A 117 -11.79 -9.13 1.52
CA LYS A 117 -12.54 -7.88 1.72
C LYS A 117 -11.63 -6.77 2.21
N PRO A 118 -11.97 -5.49 1.94
CA PRO A 118 -11.24 -4.37 2.51
C PRO A 118 -11.23 -4.39 4.03
N VAL A 119 -10.10 -3.97 4.62
CA VAL A 119 -9.98 -3.68 6.06
C VAL A 119 -9.97 -2.18 6.25
N LYS A 120 -10.79 -1.68 7.18
CA LYS A 120 -10.78 -0.28 7.58
C LYS A 120 -10.36 -0.15 9.02
N LEU A 121 -9.48 0.78 9.30
CA LEU A 121 -9.01 1.04 10.66
C LEU A 121 -8.85 2.54 10.92
N PHE A 122 -9.20 2.93 12.13
CA PHE A 122 -8.95 4.25 12.67
C PHE A 122 -7.66 4.21 13.50
N VAL A 123 -6.73 5.10 13.17
CA VAL A 123 -5.41 5.14 13.80
C VAL A 123 -5.16 6.50 14.38
N VAL A 124 -4.78 6.55 15.65
CA VAL A 124 -4.34 7.77 16.35
C VAL A 124 -2.86 7.62 16.68
N ARG A 125 -2.08 8.66 16.35
CA ARG A 125 -0.68 8.76 16.74
C ARG A 125 -0.43 10.03 17.55
N ILE A 126 0.38 9.89 18.59
CA ILE A 126 0.97 11.02 19.32
C ILE A 126 2.45 11.00 18.99
N LYS A 127 2.91 12.01 18.25
CA LYS A 127 4.26 12.04 17.68
C LYS A 127 4.93 13.41 17.84
N PRO A 128 6.29 13.48 17.87
CA PRO A 128 7.00 14.73 17.76
C PRO A 128 6.70 15.43 16.44
N ASN A 129 6.63 16.77 16.46
CA ASN A 129 6.33 17.58 15.26
C ASN A 129 7.43 17.47 14.19
N ASP A 130 8.68 17.31 14.60
CA ASP A 130 9.88 17.24 13.74
C ASP A 130 10.17 15.85 13.17
N LYS A 131 9.37 14.83 13.53
CA LYS A 131 9.56 13.47 13.03
C LYS A 131 8.54 13.12 11.92
N PRO A 132 8.93 12.29 10.94
CA PRO A 132 7.99 11.79 9.95
C PRO A 132 6.92 10.89 10.60
N LEU A 133 5.78 10.74 9.92
CA LEU A 133 4.71 9.88 10.40
C LEU A 133 5.10 8.39 10.31
N VAL A 134 5.88 8.04 9.29
CA VAL A 134 6.33 6.67 8.96
C VAL A 134 7.76 6.75 8.44
N GLU A 135 8.57 5.79 8.83
CA GLU A 135 9.90 5.54 8.30
C GLU A 135 10.04 4.06 7.94
N GLU A 136 10.26 3.78 6.66
CA GLU A 136 10.50 2.40 6.21
C GLU A 136 11.85 1.91 6.69
N VAL A 137 11.90 0.64 7.08
CA VAL A 137 13.12 -0.02 7.56
C VAL A 137 13.33 -1.36 6.84
N PRO A 138 14.56 -1.87 6.77
CA PRO A 138 14.81 -3.19 6.24
C PRO A 138 14.00 -4.27 6.97
N PRO A 139 13.64 -5.39 6.29
CA PRO A 139 13.04 -6.53 6.97
C PRO A 139 13.90 -6.97 8.17
N PRO A 140 13.27 -7.31 9.31
CA PRO A 140 14.00 -7.85 10.45
C PRO A 140 14.66 -9.19 10.07
N PRO A 141 15.80 -9.54 10.71
CA PRO A 141 16.53 -10.78 10.46
C PRO A 141 15.74 -12.03 10.82
#